data_de6433a59072b8a54073730dc81bf155
#
_entry.id   de6433a59072b8a54073730dc81bf155
#
_cell.length_a   1.000
_cell.length_b   1.000
_cell.length_c   1.000
_cell.angle_alpha   90.00
_cell.angle_beta   90.00
_cell.angle_gamma   90.00
#
_symmetry.space_group_name_H-M   'P 1'
#
loop_
_entity.id
_entity.type
_entity.pdbx_description
1 polymer ?
#
loop_
_entity_poly.entity_id
_entity_poly.type
_entity_poly.pdbx_seq_one_letter_code
_entity_poly.pdbx_strand_id
1 'polypeptide(L)'
;MLHWWRDVYQRDDMNKTIDLKTAVFPANTNVTPGLLFEMIRSFVTLAATLNLSHAVKDLGSTRQTVRRHISTLEDAMGVPLFYVDDRRYYLTVAGENALPDAKDILARGTTWLRGQSSSIGHLQHLKATVGSWDFYQEQQPLGLIWTDPSVLLRETFRSWSMAAGEIESPAFSHVRPYLIIYRKAEAGWICVEFGQKSVYVNWFGQDFARSSIGRPISQMPAGEELSHLIYQSFDEVQATQTARLDHVFTRMPRSGTDDLAPVAYQRLILSGFFPDRSPAVMSLVLPVDAVRI
;
A
#
# COMPACT_ATOMS: atom_id res chain seq x y z
N MET A 1 35.02 25.10 13.21
CA MET A 1 34.04 24.08 12.80
C MET A 1 33.20 24.56 11.62
N LEU A 2 33.84 25.18 10.61
CA LEU A 2 33.18 25.82 9.45
C LEU A 2 33.89 25.50 8.10
N HIS A 3 34.79 24.52 8.07
CA HIS A 3 35.56 24.17 6.88
C HIS A 3 35.00 22.95 6.09
N TRP A 4 34.07 22.21 6.65
CA TRP A 4 33.54 20.98 6.04
C TRP A 4 32.48 21.27 4.96
N TRP A 5 31.85 22.45 4.99
CA TRP A 5 30.80 22.83 4.04
C TRP A 5 31.33 23.37 2.71
N ARG A 6 32.63 23.68 2.61
CA ARG A 6 33.21 24.26 1.39
C ARG A 6 33.66 23.24 0.35
N ASP A 7 33.98 22.02 0.77
CA ASP A 7 34.50 20.99 -0.14
C ASP A 7 33.44 20.12 -0.81
N VAL A 8 32.19 20.23 -0.40
CA VAL A 8 31.06 19.47 -1.00
C VAL A 8 30.42 20.23 -2.17
N TYR A 9 30.69 21.54 -2.32
CA TYR A 9 30.04 22.39 -3.33
C TYR A 9 30.98 22.87 -4.46
N GLN A 10 32.18 22.33 -4.61
CA GLN A 10 32.99 22.51 -5.78
C GLN A 10 32.95 21.28 -6.68
N ARG A 11 31.80 20.99 -7.24
CA ARG A 11 31.70 20.24 -8.50
C ARG A 11 31.06 21.13 -9.55
N ASP A 12 31.88 21.46 -10.51
CA ASP A 12 31.60 22.25 -11.72
C ASP A 12 30.61 21.58 -12.70
N ASP A 13 29.70 20.69 -12.21
CA ASP A 13 28.77 19.94 -13.04
C ASP A 13 27.28 20.32 -12.84
N MET A 14 26.97 21.41 -12.11
CA MET A 14 25.58 21.82 -11.86
C MET A 14 24.98 22.76 -12.91
N ASN A 15 25.62 22.94 -14.07
CA ASN A 15 25.08 23.80 -15.12
C ASN A 15 24.87 23.08 -16.47
N LYS A 16 24.65 21.76 -16.44
CA LYS A 16 24.06 21.10 -17.60
C LYS A 16 22.53 21.24 -17.49
N THR A 17 22.04 22.33 -18.06
CA THR A 17 20.63 22.40 -18.44
C THR A 17 20.33 21.17 -19.32
N ILE A 18 19.59 20.20 -18.80
CA ILE A 18 19.12 19.08 -19.59
C ILE A 18 18.14 19.68 -20.60
N ASP A 19 18.60 19.84 -21.83
CA ASP A 19 17.71 20.20 -22.93
C ASP A 19 16.75 19.03 -23.18
N LEU A 20 15.54 19.17 -22.64
CA LEU A 20 14.48 18.18 -22.77
C LEU A 20 14.11 17.89 -24.23
N LYS A 21 14.53 18.74 -25.17
CA LYS A 21 14.33 18.52 -26.62
C LYS A 21 15.38 17.62 -27.23
N THR A 22 16.54 17.48 -26.60
CA THR A 22 17.65 16.64 -27.06
C THR A 22 17.98 15.48 -26.12
N ALA A 23 17.28 15.35 -25.01
CA ALA A 23 17.34 14.15 -24.17
C ALA A 23 16.83 12.97 -24.99
N VAL A 24 17.74 12.33 -25.73
CA VAL A 24 17.50 11.01 -26.31
C VAL A 24 17.47 10.06 -25.13
N PHE A 25 16.27 9.86 -24.58
CA PHE A 25 16.02 8.64 -23.80
C PHE A 25 16.35 7.49 -24.74
N PRO A 26 17.25 6.56 -24.39
CA PRO A 26 17.44 5.38 -25.20
C PRO A 26 16.04 4.82 -25.41
N ALA A 27 15.63 4.76 -26.67
CA ALA A 27 14.38 4.11 -27.04
C ALA A 27 14.55 2.66 -26.61
N ASN A 28 14.12 2.37 -25.39
CA ASN A 28 13.99 1.01 -24.92
C ASN A 28 12.86 0.45 -25.77
N THR A 29 13.21 -0.22 -26.86
CA THR A 29 12.30 -0.84 -27.82
C THR A 29 11.60 -2.06 -27.24
N ASN A 30 11.49 -2.14 -25.90
CA ASN A 30 10.63 -3.10 -25.24
C ASN A 30 9.17 -2.67 -25.47
N VAL A 31 8.65 -3.03 -26.64
CA VAL A 31 7.24 -2.95 -26.93
C VAL A 31 6.52 -3.75 -25.84
N THR A 32 5.70 -3.05 -25.06
CA THR A 32 4.87 -3.70 -24.05
C THR A 32 4.09 -4.85 -24.71
N PRO A 33 4.19 -6.09 -24.23
CA PRO A 33 3.50 -7.21 -24.80
C PRO A 33 1.99 -6.95 -24.87
N GLY A 34 1.35 -7.22 -26.02
CA GLY A 34 -0.08 -6.94 -26.23
C GLY A 34 -1.04 -7.66 -25.26
N LEU A 35 -0.54 -8.70 -24.56
CA LEU A 35 -1.32 -9.47 -23.57
C LEU A 35 -0.73 -9.34 -22.16
N LEU A 36 -0.10 -8.21 -21.83
CA LEU A 36 0.62 -8.02 -20.57
C LEU A 36 -0.22 -8.39 -19.34
N PHE A 37 -1.48 -7.99 -19.28
CA PHE A 37 -2.35 -8.29 -18.14
C PHE A 37 -2.56 -9.80 -17.95
N GLU A 38 -2.78 -10.56 -19.01
CA GLU A 38 -2.91 -12.02 -18.96
C GLU A 38 -1.59 -12.71 -18.61
N MET A 39 -0.46 -12.14 -19.01
CA MET A 39 0.87 -12.64 -18.63
C MET A 39 1.11 -12.45 -17.14
N ILE A 40 0.84 -11.26 -16.60
CA ILE A 40 0.94 -10.96 -15.17
C ILE A 40 -0.02 -11.87 -14.37
N ARG A 41 -1.25 -12.04 -14.83
CA ARG A 41 -2.22 -12.95 -14.21
C ARG A 41 -1.73 -14.39 -14.18
N SER A 42 -1.12 -14.87 -15.27
CA SER A 42 -0.51 -16.19 -15.34
C SER A 42 0.65 -16.34 -14.37
N PHE A 43 1.51 -15.31 -14.25
CA PHE A 43 2.62 -15.26 -13.31
C PHE A 43 2.14 -15.36 -11.86
N VAL A 44 1.22 -14.49 -11.46
CA VAL A 44 0.69 -14.45 -10.07
C VAL A 44 -0.01 -15.76 -9.71
N THR A 45 -0.81 -16.32 -10.62
CA THR A 45 -1.52 -17.59 -10.36
C THR A 45 -0.56 -18.77 -10.27
N LEU A 46 0.47 -18.83 -11.12
CA LEU A 46 1.48 -19.88 -11.04
C LEU A 46 2.34 -19.73 -9.78
N ALA A 47 2.68 -18.51 -9.37
CA ALA A 47 3.39 -18.24 -8.13
C ALA A 47 2.60 -18.66 -6.88
N ALA A 48 1.29 -18.47 -6.89
CA ALA A 48 0.43 -18.89 -5.77
C ALA A 48 0.27 -20.42 -5.66
N THR A 49 0.26 -21.13 -6.81
CA THR A 49 0.00 -22.58 -6.83
C THR A 49 1.28 -23.42 -6.85
N LEU A 50 2.37 -22.86 -7.37
CA LEU A 50 3.64 -23.55 -7.70
C LEU A 50 3.42 -24.87 -8.49
N ASN A 51 2.25 -24.99 -9.11
CA ASN A 51 1.79 -26.15 -9.83
C ASN A 51 1.07 -25.73 -11.12
N LEU A 52 1.72 -26.05 -12.27
CA LEU A 52 1.17 -25.67 -13.57
C LEU A 52 -0.26 -26.20 -13.82
N SER A 53 -0.58 -27.41 -13.34
CA SER A 53 -1.90 -28.01 -13.57
C SER A 53 -2.98 -27.29 -12.78
N HIS A 54 -2.69 -26.87 -11.54
CA HIS A 54 -3.58 -26.06 -10.72
C HIS A 54 -3.74 -24.66 -11.32
N ALA A 55 -2.61 -24.00 -11.69
CA ALA A 55 -2.66 -22.68 -12.33
C ALA A 55 -3.50 -22.70 -13.61
N VAL A 56 -3.36 -23.73 -14.46
CA VAL A 56 -4.15 -23.89 -15.69
C VAL A 56 -5.65 -23.99 -15.38
N LYS A 57 -6.00 -24.75 -14.35
CA LYS A 57 -7.41 -24.89 -13.93
C LYS A 57 -7.97 -23.55 -13.43
N ASP A 58 -7.24 -22.88 -12.57
CA ASP A 58 -7.66 -21.60 -11.96
C ASP A 58 -7.78 -20.47 -13.01
N LEU A 59 -6.91 -20.51 -14.03
CA LEU A 59 -6.92 -19.56 -15.14
C LEU A 59 -7.96 -19.88 -16.22
N GLY A 60 -8.56 -21.07 -16.23
CA GLY A 60 -9.40 -21.53 -17.33
C GLY A 60 -8.65 -21.59 -18.67
N SER A 61 -7.37 -21.95 -18.66
CA SER A 61 -6.45 -21.85 -19.81
C SER A 61 -5.82 -23.20 -20.17
N THR A 62 -4.80 -23.21 -21.02
CA THR A 62 -4.02 -24.41 -21.37
C THR A 62 -2.59 -24.33 -20.83
N ARG A 63 -1.95 -25.49 -20.64
CA ARG A 63 -0.54 -25.55 -20.22
C ARG A 63 0.38 -24.79 -21.18
N GLN A 64 0.12 -24.90 -22.47
CA GLN A 64 0.90 -24.22 -23.51
C GLN A 64 0.75 -22.70 -23.40
N THR A 65 -0.48 -22.21 -23.21
CA THR A 65 -0.76 -20.78 -23.06
C THR A 65 -0.09 -20.20 -21.83
N VAL A 66 -0.25 -20.85 -20.66
CA VAL A 66 0.38 -20.37 -19.41
C VAL A 66 1.91 -20.34 -19.54
N ARG A 67 2.53 -21.41 -20.07
CA ARG A 67 3.98 -21.42 -20.33
C ARG A 67 4.43 -20.30 -21.25
N ARG A 68 3.68 -20.07 -22.36
CA ARG A 68 3.98 -18.98 -23.28
C ARG A 68 3.88 -17.62 -22.60
N HIS A 69 2.85 -17.40 -21.78
CA HIS A 69 2.71 -16.16 -21.04
C HIS A 69 3.90 -15.92 -20.10
N ILE A 70 4.33 -16.95 -19.37
CA ILE A 70 5.49 -16.85 -18.48
C ILE A 70 6.75 -16.56 -19.29
N SER A 71 7.06 -17.37 -20.33
CA SER A 71 8.24 -17.16 -21.17
C SER A 71 8.28 -15.77 -21.78
N THR A 72 7.16 -15.29 -22.33
CA THR A 72 7.10 -13.95 -22.95
C THR A 72 7.30 -12.85 -21.89
N LEU A 73 6.80 -13.04 -20.66
CA LEU A 73 7.01 -12.09 -19.56
C LEU A 73 8.48 -12.08 -19.12
N GLU A 74 9.09 -13.26 -18.97
CA GLU A 74 10.50 -13.43 -18.64
C GLU A 74 11.42 -12.82 -19.71
N ASP A 75 11.10 -13.04 -21.00
CA ASP A 75 11.82 -12.45 -22.13
C ASP A 75 11.73 -10.92 -22.09
N ALA A 76 10.55 -10.36 -21.81
CA ALA A 76 10.34 -8.91 -21.73
C ALA A 76 11.06 -8.29 -20.53
N MET A 77 11.16 -9.00 -19.41
CA MET A 77 11.88 -8.57 -18.21
C MET A 77 13.38 -8.84 -18.26
N GLY A 78 13.83 -9.71 -19.18
CA GLY A 78 15.23 -10.12 -19.32
C GLY A 78 15.74 -11.01 -18.19
N VAL A 79 14.86 -11.56 -17.36
CA VAL A 79 15.20 -12.39 -16.21
C VAL A 79 14.19 -13.53 -16.04
N PRO A 80 14.62 -14.73 -15.62
CA PRO A 80 13.70 -15.82 -15.32
C PRO A 80 12.97 -15.53 -13.99
N LEU A 81 11.66 -15.75 -13.96
CA LEU A 81 10.82 -15.60 -12.77
C LEU A 81 10.62 -16.94 -12.04
N PHE A 82 10.75 -18.05 -12.78
CA PHE A 82 10.65 -19.38 -12.22
C PHE A 82 11.87 -20.25 -12.62
N TYR A 83 12.14 -21.22 -11.78
CA TYR A 83 12.94 -22.39 -12.16
C TYR A 83 12.12 -23.65 -11.85
N VAL A 84 12.48 -24.75 -12.53
CA VAL A 84 11.81 -26.04 -12.36
C VAL A 84 12.82 -27.05 -11.83
N ASP A 85 12.50 -27.64 -10.68
CA ASP A 85 13.26 -28.73 -10.09
C ASP A 85 12.30 -29.87 -9.75
N ASP A 86 12.65 -31.08 -10.07
CA ASP A 86 11.85 -32.32 -9.91
C ASP A 86 10.36 -32.11 -10.32
N ARG A 87 10.14 -31.49 -11.51
CA ARG A 87 8.82 -31.16 -12.08
C ARG A 87 7.98 -30.17 -11.26
N ARG A 88 8.55 -29.51 -10.27
CA ARG A 88 7.90 -28.46 -9.47
C ARG A 88 8.43 -27.09 -9.86
N TYR A 89 7.56 -26.12 -9.81
CA TYR A 89 7.92 -24.72 -10.03
C TYR A 89 8.34 -24.09 -8.70
N TYR A 90 9.37 -23.26 -8.77
CA TYR A 90 9.85 -22.43 -7.68
C TYR A 90 10.10 -21.02 -8.21
N LEU A 91 9.88 -20.02 -7.40
CA LEU A 91 10.25 -18.65 -7.75
C LEU A 91 11.78 -18.49 -7.73
N THR A 92 12.29 -17.72 -8.65
CA THR A 92 13.64 -17.16 -8.54
C THR A 92 13.62 -15.95 -7.61
N VAL A 93 14.79 -15.43 -7.21
CA VAL A 93 14.87 -14.15 -6.47
C VAL A 93 14.23 -13.01 -7.26
N ALA A 94 14.39 -13.00 -8.59
CA ALA A 94 13.70 -12.02 -9.44
C ALA A 94 12.18 -12.21 -9.42
N GLY A 95 11.70 -13.46 -9.43
CA GLY A 95 10.27 -13.78 -9.30
C GLY A 95 9.68 -13.36 -7.96
N GLU A 96 10.39 -13.62 -6.87
CA GLU A 96 9.97 -13.17 -5.52
C GLU A 96 9.87 -11.65 -5.43
N ASN A 97 10.85 -10.93 -5.97
CA ASN A 97 10.87 -9.48 -5.99
C ASN A 97 9.77 -8.87 -6.88
N ALA A 98 9.47 -9.50 -8.03
CA ALA A 98 8.45 -9.03 -8.96
C ALA A 98 7.01 -9.35 -8.53
N LEU A 99 6.81 -10.34 -7.66
CA LEU A 99 5.48 -10.84 -7.30
C LEU A 99 4.59 -9.80 -6.59
N PRO A 100 5.08 -8.98 -5.64
CA PRO A 100 4.27 -7.93 -5.01
C PRO A 100 3.74 -6.93 -6.03
N ASP A 101 4.60 -6.40 -6.90
CA ASP A 101 4.22 -5.43 -7.93
C ASP A 101 3.23 -6.02 -8.94
N ALA A 102 3.43 -7.27 -9.35
CA ALA A 102 2.53 -7.98 -10.23
C ALA A 102 1.12 -8.14 -9.63
N LYS A 103 1.03 -8.47 -8.33
CA LYS A 103 -0.24 -8.55 -7.60
C LYS A 103 -0.92 -7.18 -7.54
N ASP A 104 -0.16 -6.12 -7.30
CA ASP A 104 -0.68 -4.76 -7.22
C ASP A 104 -1.24 -4.28 -8.57
N ILE A 105 -0.53 -4.52 -9.67
CA ILE A 105 -1.01 -4.20 -11.02
C ILE A 105 -2.34 -4.92 -11.31
N LEU A 106 -2.45 -6.20 -10.97
CA LEU A 106 -3.70 -6.95 -11.16
C LEU A 106 -4.85 -6.40 -10.31
N ALA A 107 -4.58 -6.09 -9.06
CA ALA A 107 -5.57 -5.52 -8.15
C ALA A 107 -6.07 -4.17 -8.67
N ARG A 108 -5.15 -3.27 -9.06
CA ARG A 108 -5.48 -1.96 -9.64
C ARG A 108 -6.27 -2.09 -10.95
N GLY A 109 -5.83 -2.97 -11.85
CA GLY A 109 -6.52 -3.21 -13.12
C GLY A 109 -7.94 -3.75 -12.91
N THR A 110 -8.12 -4.67 -11.97
CA THR A 110 -9.43 -5.22 -11.62
C THR A 110 -10.35 -4.16 -11.00
N THR A 111 -9.82 -3.35 -10.10
CA THR A 111 -10.54 -2.25 -9.44
C THR A 111 -10.97 -1.19 -10.47
N TRP A 112 -10.07 -0.85 -11.40
CA TRP A 112 -10.37 0.06 -12.51
C TRP A 112 -11.46 -0.49 -13.42
N LEU A 113 -11.35 -1.75 -13.83
CA LEU A 113 -12.33 -2.41 -14.73
C LEU A 113 -13.73 -2.43 -14.12
N ARG A 114 -13.83 -2.60 -12.81
CA ARG A 114 -15.10 -2.57 -12.07
C ARG A 114 -15.62 -1.15 -11.81
N GLY A 115 -14.93 -0.11 -12.27
CA GLY A 115 -15.27 1.29 -11.97
C GLY A 115 -15.14 1.65 -10.50
N GLN A 116 -14.40 0.86 -9.74
CA GLN A 116 -14.22 1.03 -8.28
C GLN A 116 -13.08 1.99 -7.94
N SER A 117 -12.22 2.30 -8.90
CA SER A 117 -11.11 3.24 -8.73
C SER A 117 -11.14 4.30 -9.81
N SER A 118 -11.06 5.55 -9.41
CA SER A 118 -10.91 6.71 -10.29
C SER A 118 -9.87 7.68 -9.71
N SER A 119 -9.38 8.59 -10.54
CA SER A 119 -8.48 9.65 -10.13
C SER A 119 -9.01 10.97 -10.63
N ILE A 120 -9.20 11.93 -9.74
CA ILE A 120 -9.63 13.30 -10.04
C ILE A 120 -8.53 14.23 -9.56
N GLY A 121 -7.91 14.99 -10.46
CA GLY A 121 -6.82 15.91 -10.11
C GLY A 121 -5.63 15.21 -9.43
N HIS A 122 -5.30 13.98 -9.82
CA HIS A 122 -4.28 13.11 -9.21
C HIS A 122 -4.61 12.56 -7.80
N LEU A 123 -5.78 12.89 -7.25
CA LEU A 123 -6.25 12.31 -6.00
C LEU A 123 -7.03 11.02 -6.29
N GLN A 124 -6.77 10.00 -5.49
CA GLN A 124 -7.39 8.70 -5.67
C GLN A 124 -8.78 8.68 -5.02
N HIS A 125 -9.75 8.17 -5.76
CA HIS A 125 -11.07 7.83 -5.27
C HIS A 125 -11.26 6.33 -5.40
N LEU A 126 -11.67 5.70 -4.32
CA LEU A 126 -11.92 4.27 -4.26
C LEU A 126 -13.36 4.03 -3.79
N LYS A 127 -14.09 3.22 -4.54
CA LYS A 127 -15.41 2.74 -4.18
C LYS A 127 -15.42 1.22 -4.31
N ALA A 128 -15.72 0.53 -3.22
CA ALA A 128 -15.85 -0.91 -3.23
C ALA A 128 -17.09 -1.34 -2.45
N THR A 129 -17.76 -2.39 -2.95
CA THR A 129 -18.80 -3.09 -2.21
C THR A 129 -18.31 -4.52 -2.03
N VAL A 130 -18.17 -4.94 -0.77
CA VAL A 130 -17.66 -6.26 -0.40
C VAL A 130 -18.71 -6.93 0.49
N GLY A 131 -19.43 -7.90 -0.07
CA GLY A 131 -20.59 -8.49 0.61
C GLY A 131 -21.65 -7.43 0.91
N SER A 132 -21.95 -7.22 2.19
CA SER A 132 -22.86 -6.16 2.67
C SER A 132 -22.16 -4.85 3.03
N TRP A 133 -20.86 -4.73 2.81
CA TRP A 133 -20.05 -3.57 3.16
C TRP A 133 -19.87 -2.63 1.96
N ASP A 134 -20.24 -1.38 2.15
CA ASP A 134 -19.86 -0.30 1.23
C ASP A 134 -18.64 0.40 1.80
N PHE A 135 -17.64 0.61 0.96
CA PHE A 135 -16.42 1.32 1.30
C PHE A 135 -16.17 2.42 0.27
N TYR A 136 -16.05 3.64 0.75
CA TYR A 136 -15.65 4.81 -0.03
C TYR A 136 -14.43 5.42 0.61
N GLN A 137 -13.43 5.69 -0.20
CA GLN A 137 -12.22 6.38 0.22
C GLN A 137 -11.91 7.46 -0.81
N GLU A 138 -11.65 8.66 -0.34
CA GLU A 138 -11.25 9.78 -1.14
C GLU A 138 -9.97 10.38 -0.55
N GLN A 139 -8.89 10.35 -1.36
CA GLN A 139 -7.65 11.00 -0.98
C GLN A 139 -7.84 12.52 -0.96
N GLN A 140 -7.37 13.15 0.10
CA GLN A 140 -7.47 14.58 0.31
C GLN A 140 -6.12 15.27 0.10
N PRO A 141 -6.09 16.52 -0.37
CA PRO A 141 -4.86 17.31 -0.38
C PRO A 141 -4.28 17.45 1.04
N LEU A 142 -3.00 17.16 1.21
CA LEU A 142 -2.33 17.28 2.52
C LEU A 142 -2.40 18.68 3.10
N GLY A 143 -2.55 19.72 2.26
CA GLY A 143 -2.73 21.10 2.70
C GLY A 143 -3.95 21.30 3.61
N LEU A 144 -4.98 20.44 3.51
CA LEU A 144 -6.17 20.51 4.37
C LEU A 144 -5.86 20.23 5.84
N ILE A 145 -4.77 19.55 6.16
CA ILE A 145 -4.33 19.31 7.54
C ILE A 145 -4.20 20.64 8.31
N TRP A 146 -3.76 21.71 7.65
CA TRP A 146 -3.52 23.00 8.29
C TRP A 146 -4.81 23.80 8.55
N THR A 147 -5.85 23.54 7.78
CA THR A 147 -7.16 24.19 7.93
C THR A 147 -8.18 23.35 8.69
N ASP A 148 -7.84 22.09 8.98
CA ASP A 148 -8.71 21.20 9.75
C ASP A 148 -8.84 21.66 11.20
N PRO A 149 -10.03 21.59 11.81
CA PRO A 149 -10.23 21.97 13.20
C PRO A 149 -9.51 21.06 14.20
N SER A 150 -9.16 19.83 13.81
CA SER A 150 -8.51 18.86 14.68
C SER A 150 -7.06 19.26 15.01
N VAL A 151 -6.83 19.61 16.27
CA VAL A 151 -5.47 19.83 16.79
C VAL A 151 -4.65 18.54 16.70
N LEU A 152 -5.27 17.39 16.98
CA LEU A 152 -4.58 16.09 16.96
C LEU A 152 -4.07 15.73 15.56
N LEU A 153 -4.82 16.04 14.50
CA LEU A 153 -4.39 15.84 13.13
C LEU A 153 -3.10 16.63 12.81
N ARG A 154 -3.13 17.93 13.13
CA ARG A 154 -1.98 18.84 12.90
C ARG A 154 -0.75 18.42 13.72
N GLU A 155 -0.93 18.12 14.99
CA GLU A 155 0.18 17.74 15.87
C GLU A 155 0.76 16.38 15.46
N THR A 156 -0.06 15.44 15.00
CA THR A 156 0.45 14.15 14.48
C THR A 156 1.30 14.36 13.24
N PHE A 157 0.83 15.17 12.28
CA PHE A 157 1.61 15.47 11.08
C PHE A 157 2.90 16.24 11.38
N ARG A 158 2.85 17.19 12.33
CA ARG A 158 4.02 17.93 12.80
C ARG A 158 5.04 16.98 13.47
N SER A 159 4.58 16.10 14.36
CA SER A 159 5.42 15.11 15.03
C SER A 159 6.14 14.20 14.03
N TRP A 160 5.42 13.76 13.00
CA TRP A 160 5.99 12.96 11.92
C TRP A 160 7.09 13.71 11.15
N SER A 161 6.84 14.96 10.79
CA SER A 161 7.83 15.80 10.09
C SER A 161 9.10 16.01 10.93
N MET A 162 8.93 16.21 12.25
CA MET A 162 10.06 16.41 13.18
C MET A 162 10.83 15.11 13.45
N ALA A 163 10.13 13.97 13.45
CA ALA A 163 10.72 12.65 13.68
C ALA A 163 11.47 12.09 12.46
N ALA A 164 11.36 12.75 11.29
CA ALA A 164 11.91 12.24 10.02
C ALA A 164 11.57 10.76 9.75
N GLY A 165 10.37 10.34 10.13
CA GLY A 165 9.87 8.98 9.98
C GLY A 165 10.32 7.97 11.05
N GLU A 166 11.16 8.34 12.01
CA GLU A 166 11.58 7.45 13.11
C GLU A 166 10.45 7.29 14.14
N ILE A 167 9.80 6.11 14.17
CA ILE A 167 8.61 5.88 15.00
C ILE A 167 8.87 5.91 16.51
N GLU A 168 10.11 5.64 16.93
CA GLU A 168 10.52 5.70 18.34
C GLU A 168 10.99 7.11 18.77
N SER A 169 10.88 8.09 17.88
CA SER A 169 11.22 9.49 18.20
C SER A 169 10.34 10.02 19.34
N PRO A 170 10.93 10.73 20.33
CA PRO A 170 10.16 11.40 21.39
C PRO A 170 9.11 12.39 20.87
N ALA A 171 9.26 12.86 19.63
CA ALA A 171 8.29 13.75 18.99
C ALA A 171 6.87 13.13 18.91
N PHE A 172 6.77 11.80 18.90
CA PHE A 172 5.47 11.11 18.87
C PHE A 172 4.85 10.88 20.26
N SER A 173 5.54 11.11 21.34
CA SER A 173 5.10 10.70 22.70
C SER A 173 3.67 11.12 23.05
N HIS A 174 3.25 12.32 22.66
CA HIS A 174 1.93 12.88 23.00
C HIS A 174 0.82 12.42 22.02
N VAL A 175 1.16 12.03 20.80
CA VAL A 175 0.20 11.55 19.79
C VAL A 175 0.18 10.03 19.65
N ARG A 176 1.23 9.34 20.06
CA ARG A 176 1.36 7.87 19.98
C ARG A 176 0.18 7.10 20.58
N PRO A 177 -0.44 7.51 21.70
CA PRO A 177 -1.61 6.83 22.22
C PRO A 177 -2.83 6.79 21.29
N TYR A 178 -2.86 7.61 20.24
CA TYR A 178 -3.95 7.68 19.26
C TYR A 178 -3.64 6.91 17.97
N LEU A 179 -2.39 6.45 17.79
CA LEU A 179 -1.92 5.83 16.56
C LEU A 179 -2.10 4.30 16.58
N ILE A 180 -2.27 3.74 15.41
CA ILE A 180 -2.06 2.32 15.15
C ILE A 180 -0.80 2.21 14.31
N ILE A 181 0.10 1.33 14.71
CA ILE A 181 1.39 1.14 14.04
C ILE A 181 1.43 -0.25 13.42
N TYR A 182 1.87 -0.27 12.16
CA TYR A 182 2.01 -1.48 11.38
C TYR A 182 3.45 -1.68 10.95
N ARG A 183 3.87 -2.94 10.88
CA ARG A 183 5.17 -3.36 10.34
C ARG A 183 4.96 -4.17 9.07
N LYS A 184 5.79 -3.94 8.05
CA LYS A 184 5.81 -4.77 6.85
C LYS A 184 6.44 -6.12 7.18
N ALA A 185 5.76 -7.21 6.83
CA ALA A 185 6.22 -8.59 6.96
C ALA A 185 5.90 -9.35 5.66
N GLU A 186 6.36 -10.59 5.53
CA GLU A 186 6.07 -11.44 4.37
C GLU A 186 4.56 -11.63 4.17
N ALA A 187 3.80 -11.78 5.25
CA ALA A 187 2.35 -11.91 5.23
C ALA A 187 1.59 -10.59 4.97
N GLY A 188 2.30 -9.48 4.67
CA GLY A 188 1.74 -8.15 4.51
C GLY A 188 1.96 -7.24 5.73
N TRP A 189 1.08 -6.27 5.93
CA TRP A 189 1.15 -5.33 7.04
C TRP A 189 0.54 -5.92 8.30
N ILE A 190 1.35 -6.05 9.36
CA ILE A 190 0.97 -6.61 10.66
C ILE A 190 0.81 -5.46 11.65
N CYS A 191 -0.28 -5.44 12.40
CA CYS A 191 -0.47 -4.52 13.52
C CYS A 191 0.51 -4.88 14.65
N VAL A 192 1.39 -3.96 15.03
CA VAL A 192 2.37 -4.17 16.10
C VAL A 192 2.10 -3.31 17.33
N GLU A 193 1.36 -2.23 17.17
CA GLU A 193 0.93 -1.37 18.28
C GLU A 193 -0.45 -0.83 18.01
N PHE A 194 -1.26 -0.80 19.06
CA PHE A 194 -2.61 -0.27 19.02
C PHE A 194 -2.75 0.76 20.15
N GLY A 195 -2.80 2.03 19.77
CA GLY A 195 -2.90 3.13 20.72
C GLY A 195 -4.18 3.05 21.57
N GLN A 196 -4.05 3.16 22.88
CA GLN A 196 -5.16 3.02 23.82
C GLN A 196 -6.26 4.08 23.66
N LYS A 197 -5.92 5.23 23.06
CA LYS A 197 -6.85 6.33 22.74
C LYS A 197 -7.23 6.35 21.26
N SER A 198 -6.86 5.33 20.49
CA SER A 198 -7.28 5.19 19.11
C SER A 198 -8.82 5.05 19.05
N VAL A 199 -9.43 5.68 18.06
CA VAL A 199 -10.88 5.60 17.88
C VAL A 199 -11.39 4.18 17.64
N TYR A 200 -10.56 3.31 17.09
CA TYR A 200 -10.90 1.89 16.94
C TYR A 200 -11.11 1.18 18.27
N VAL A 201 -10.44 1.60 19.35
CA VAL A 201 -10.71 1.07 20.70
C VAL A 201 -12.13 1.43 21.13
N ASN A 202 -12.61 2.61 20.77
CA ASN A 202 -13.98 3.02 21.07
C ASN A 202 -15.02 2.27 20.21
N TRP A 203 -14.66 1.89 18.98
CA TRP A 203 -15.57 1.16 18.08
C TRP A 203 -15.63 -0.33 18.36
N PHE A 204 -14.50 -0.96 18.65
CA PHE A 204 -14.38 -2.41 18.74
C PHE A 204 -14.04 -2.94 20.15
N GLY A 205 -13.68 -2.05 21.08
CA GLY A 205 -13.30 -2.40 22.44
C GLY A 205 -11.80 -2.72 22.62
N GLN A 206 -11.37 -2.74 23.88
CA GLN A 206 -9.95 -2.98 24.22
C GLN A 206 -9.49 -4.41 23.94
N ASP A 207 -10.37 -5.40 24.08
CA ASP A 207 -10.02 -6.80 23.84
C ASP A 207 -9.74 -7.04 22.36
N PHE A 208 -10.51 -6.39 21.48
CA PHE A 208 -10.24 -6.38 20.05
C PHE A 208 -8.88 -5.75 19.74
N ALA A 209 -8.58 -4.57 20.31
CA ALA A 209 -7.32 -3.89 20.09
C ALA A 209 -6.13 -4.78 20.52
N ARG A 210 -6.20 -5.42 21.67
CA ARG A 210 -5.17 -6.35 22.16
C ARG A 210 -5.03 -7.57 21.25
N SER A 211 -6.12 -8.16 20.82
CA SER A 211 -6.11 -9.35 19.96
C SER A 211 -5.66 -9.04 18.53
N SER A 212 -5.65 -7.78 18.12
CA SER A 212 -5.19 -7.34 16.80
C SER A 212 -3.67 -7.25 16.69
N ILE A 213 -2.97 -7.14 17.82
CA ILE A 213 -1.50 -7.10 17.84
C ILE A 213 -0.94 -8.46 17.38
N GLY A 214 -0.04 -8.41 16.41
CA GLY A 214 0.54 -9.59 15.76
C GLY A 214 -0.29 -10.14 14.59
N ARG A 215 -1.46 -9.56 14.30
CA ARG A 215 -2.30 -10.01 13.17
C ARG A 215 -2.12 -9.14 11.93
N PRO A 216 -2.14 -9.74 10.74
CA PRO A 216 -2.19 -9.00 9.50
C PRO A 216 -3.55 -8.29 9.34
N ILE A 217 -3.58 -7.19 8.59
CA ILE A 217 -4.80 -6.42 8.34
C ILE A 217 -5.89 -7.29 7.68
N SER A 218 -5.52 -8.28 6.88
CA SER A 218 -6.46 -9.23 6.26
C SER A 218 -7.30 -10.04 7.26
N GLN A 219 -6.84 -10.18 8.49
CA GLN A 219 -7.55 -10.83 9.59
C GLN A 219 -8.34 -9.86 10.48
N MET A 220 -8.36 -8.58 10.14
CA MET A 220 -9.20 -7.59 10.81
C MET A 220 -10.64 -7.62 10.26
N PRO A 221 -11.62 -6.97 10.93
CA PRO A 221 -13.04 -7.08 10.56
C PRO A 221 -13.39 -6.72 9.12
N ALA A 222 -12.54 -5.93 8.46
CA ALA A 222 -12.70 -5.57 7.05
C ALA A 222 -12.49 -6.74 6.06
N GLY A 223 -11.93 -7.88 6.52
CA GLY A 223 -11.70 -9.06 5.71
C GLY A 223 -10.58 -8.92 4.68
N GLU A 224 -10.30 -10.03 3.99
CA GLU A 224 -9.19 -10.11 3.02
C GLU A 224 -9.37 -9.18 1.82
N GLU A 225 -10.60 -9.08 1.30
CA GLU A 225 -10.88 -8.27 0.11
C GLU A 225 -10.68 -6.77 0.34
N LEU A 226 -11.07 -6.25 1.50
CA LEU A 226 -10.87 -4.83 1.84
C LEU A 226 -9.42 -4.53 2.23
N SER A 227 -8.70 -5.52 2.75
CA SER A 227 -7.31 -5.36 3.16
C SER A 227 -6.40 -5.00 1.99
N HIS A 228 -6.62 -5.54 0.79
CA HIS A 228 -5.84 -5.19 -0.40
C HIS A 228 -5.95 -3.70 -0.75
N LEU A 229 -7.14 -3.11 -0.56
CA LEU A 229 -7.35 -1.68 -0.81
C LEU A 229 -6.62 -0.81 0.21
N ILE A 230 -6.55 -1.27 1.46
CA ILE A 230 -5.82 -0.59 2.54
C ILE A 230 -4.30 -0.74 2.32
N TYR A 231 -3.83 -1.93 1.96
CA TYR A 231 -2.42 -2.20 1.69
C TYR A 231 -1.85 -1.30 0.62
N GLN A 232 -2.60 -1.06 -0.44
CA GLN A 232 -2.17 -0.18 -1.52
C GLN A 232 -1.79 1.21 -1.01
N SER A 233 -2.62 1.80 -0.13
CA SER A 233 -2.33 3.10 0.48
C SER A 233 -1.09 3.06 1.37
N PHE A 234 -0.86 1.95 2.08
CA PHE A 234 0.30 1.78 2.95
C PHE A 234 1.59 1.59 2.15
N ASP A 235 1.54 0.76 1.11
CA ASP A 235 2.69 0.52 0.22
C ASP A 235 3.08 1.78 -0.55
N GLU A 236 2.09 2.58 -1.03
CA GLU A 236 2.33 3.86 -1.68
C GLU A 236 3.03 4.86 -0.75
N VAL A 237 2.50 5.05 0.46
CA VAL A 237 3.07 5.98 1.44
C VAL A 237 4.47 5.56 1.86
N GLN A 238 4.70 4.25 2.01
CA GLN A 238 6.01 3.73 2.37
C GLN A 238 7.02 3.83 1.21
N ALA A 239 6.62 3.53 -0.01
CA ALA A 239 7.50 3.62 -1.18
C ALA A 239 7.92 5.05 -1.48
N THR A 240 7.02 6.01 -1.27
CA THR A 240 7.27 7.44 -1.53
C THR A 240 7.79 8.19 -0.31
N GLN A 241 7.87 7.56 0.87
CA GLN A 241 8.27 8.17 2.14
C GLN A 241 7.49 9.44 2.45
N THR A 242 6.18 9.40 2.19
CA THR A 242 5.27 10.53 2.32
C THR A 242 4.20 10.30 3.38
N ALA A 243 3.27 11.23 3.44
CA ALA A 243 2.02 11.13 4.19
C ALA A 243 0.83 11.10 3.22
N ARG A 244 -0.29 10.56 3.67
CA ARG A 244 -1.54 10.52 2.93
C ARG A 244 -2.70 10.82 3.86
N LEU A 245 -3.60 11.70 3.44
CA LEU A 245 -4.85 12.00 4.12
C LEU A 245 -6.00 11.45 3.28
N ASP A 246 -6.87 10.66 3.89
CA ASP A 246 -8.07 10.12 3.25
C ASP A 246 -9.31 10.50 4.05
N HIS A 247 -10.41 10.79 3.36
CA HIS A 247 -11.75 10.68 3.90
C HIS A 247 -12.28 9.28 3.58
N VAL A 248 -12.85 8.64 4.58
CA VAL A 248 -13.38 7.28 4.45
C VAL A 248 -14.81 7.25 4.96
N PHE A 249 -15.69 6.67 4.16
CA PHE A 249 -17.03 6.28 4.57
C PHE A 249 -17.20 4.76 4.39
N THR A 250 -17.65 4.09 5.42
CA THR A 250 -17.86 2.64 5.39
C THR A 250 -18.97 2.24 6.35
N ARG A 251 -19.35 0.97 6.33
CA ARG A 251 -20.17 0.36 7.35
C ARG A 251 -19.30 -0.57 8.16
N MET A 252 -19.41 -0.53 9.47
CA MET A 252 -18.64 -1.39 10.38
C MET A 252 -19.57 -2.08 11.37
N PRO A 253 -19.27 -3.32 11.79
CA PRO A 253 -20.02 -3.97 12.86
C PRO A 253 -19.86 -3.17 14.15
N ARG A 254 -20.95 -3.01 14.88
CA ARG A 254 -20.91 -2.45 16.24
C ARG A 254 -20.41 -3.50 17.21
N SER A 255 -19.69 -3.05 18.25
CA SER A 255 -19.25 -3.95 19.33
C SER A 255 -20.44 -4.72 19.89
N GLY A 256 -20.35 -6.08 19.83
CA GLY A 256 -21.37 -6.98 20.38
C GLY A 256 -22.61 -7.25 19.51
N THR A 257 -22.65 -6.74 18.27
CA THR A 257 -23.71 -7.03 17.31
C THR A 257 -23.15 -7.27 15.92
N ASP A 258 -23.90 -8.01 15.09
CA ASP A 258 -23.59 -8.17 13.66
C ASP A 258 -24.16 -7.01 12.82
N ASP A 259 -24.81 -6.04 13.44
CA ASP A 259 -25.40 -4.89 12.76
C ASP A 259 -24.29 -3.95 12.24
N LEU A 260 -24.36 -3.62 10.95
CA LEU A 260 -23.45 -2.69 10.32
C LEU A 260 -23.92 -1.25 10.50
N ALA A 261 -23.14 -0.43 11.21
CA ALA A 261 -23.39 1.00 11.35
C ALA A 261 -22.55 1.82 10.36
N PRO A 262 -23.12 2.85 9.76
CA PRO A 262 -22.34 3.77 8.94
C PRO A 262 -21.31 4.52 9.79
N VAL A 263 -20.09 4.60 9.30
CA VAL A 263 -18.98 5.30 9.95
C VAL A 263 -18.26 6.16 8.93
N ALA A 264 -18.10 7.45 9.27
CA ALA A 264 -17.31 8.40 8.50
C ALA A 264 -16.10 8.82 9.32
N TYR A 265 -14.92 8.84 8.69
CA TYR A 265 -13.70 9.25 9.37
C TYR A 265 -12.67 9.82 8.42
N GLN A 266 -11.76 10.62 8.97
CA GLN A 266 -10.50 10.98 8.34
C GLN A 266 -9.44 9.98 8.77
N ARG A 267 -8.55 9.63 7.84
CA ARG A 267 -7.40 8.77 8.11
C ARG A 267 -6.12 9.44 7.60
N LEU A 268 -5.22 9.74 8.52
CA LEU A 268 -3.87 10.17 8.19
C LEU A 268 -2.94 8.95 8.26
N ILE A 269 -2.30 8.63 7.15
CA ILE A 269 -1.34 7.54 7.01
C ILE A 269 0.03 8.19 6.85
N LEU A 270 0.99 7.72 7.64
CA LEU A 270 2.35 8.26 7.71
C LEU A 270 3.36 7.14 7.53
N SER A 271 4.33 7.32 6.63
CA SER A 271 5.46 6.41 6.49
C SER A 271 6.41 6.52 7.68
N GLY A 272 7.14 5.46 7.96
CA GLY A 272 8.16 5.49 9.00
C GLY A 272 9.05 4.25 8.99
N PHE A 273 9.95 4.22 9.96
CA PHE A 273 10.88 3.12 10.16
C PHE A 273 10.98 2.77 11.64
N PHE A 274 11.11 1.49 11.90
CA PHE A 274 11.55 1.00 13.20
C PHE A 274 13.07 1.24 13.40
N PRO A 275 13.60 1.11 14.64
CA PRO A 275 15.04 1.24 14.88
C PRO A 275 15.90 0.28 14.07
N ASP A 276 15.37 -0.89 13.72
CA ASP A 276 16.02 -1.88 12.85
C ASP A 276 15.92 -1.56 11.35
N ARG A 277 15.42 -0.35 11.00
CA ARG A 277 15.17 0.11 9.64
C ARG A 277 14.09 -0.65 8.87
N SER A 278 13.38 -1.56 9.51
CA SER A 278 12.22 -2.19 8.87
C SER A 278 11.11 -1.16 8.64
N PRO A 279 10.36 -1.29 7.52
CA PRO A 279 9.29 -0.37 7.18
C PRO A 279 8.18 -0.36 8.20
N ALA A 280 7.71 0.84 8.54
CA ALA A 280 6.58 1.09 9.42
C ALA A 280 5.55 2.00 8.75
N VAL A 281 4.29 1.80 9.08
CA VAL A 281 3.20 2.75 8.78
C VAL A 281 2.48 3.08 10.07
N MET A 282 2.26 4.36 10.29
CA MET A 282 1.44 4.88 11.39
C MET A 282 0.12 5.36 10.83
N SER A 283 -0.98 5.03 11.48
CA SER A 283 -2.33 5.46 11.09
C SER A 283 -3.02 6.17 12.24
N LEU A 284 -3.41 7.42 12.01
CA LEU A 284 -4.32 8.17 12.85
C LEU A 284 -5.71 8.13 12.20
N VAL A 285 -6.74 7.81 12.98
CA VAL A 285 -8.13 7.85 12.54
C VAL A 285 -8.92 8.80 13.44
N LEU A 286 -9.66 9.69 12.79
CA LEU A 286 -10.50 10.68 13.46
C LEU A 286 -11.93 10.57 12.94
N PRO A 287 -12.96 10.37 13.79
CA PRO A 287 -14.36 10.43 13.36
C PRO A 287 -14.68 11.80 12.78
N VAL A 288 -15.52 11.83 11.77
CA VAL A 288 -16.10 13.07 11.22
C VAL A 288 -17.61 12.94 11.13
N ASP A 289 -18.33 14.05 11.33
CA ASP A 289 -19.80 14.03 11.35
C ASP A 289 -20.41 13.80 9.96
N ALA A 290 -19.68 14.17 8.90
CA ALA A 290 -20.06 13.94 7.51
C ALA A 290 -18.84 13.94 6.60
N VAL A 291 -18.82 13.02 5.65
CA VAL A 291 -17.93 13.06 4.50
C VAL A 291 -18.74 13.63 3.33
N ARG A 292 -18.25 14.68 2.68
CA ARG A 292 -18.81 15.12 1.39
C ARG A 292 -18.27 14.16 0.33
N ILE A 293 -19.14 13.34 -0.19
CA ILE A 293 -18.88 12.40 -1.29
C ILE A 293 -19.32 13.04 -2.58
#